data_aa48fcd7abc43aba1dbedd605b1bfcd3
#
_entry.id   aa48fcd7abc43aba1dbedd605b1bfcd3
#
_cell.length_a   1.000
_cell.length_b   1.000
_cell.length_c   1.000
_cell.angle_alpha   90.00
_cell.angle_beta   90.00
_cell.angle_gamma   90.00
#
_symmetry.space_group_name_H-M   'P 1'
#
loop_
_entity.id
_entity.type
_entity.pdbx_description
1 polymer ?
#
loop_
_entity_poly.entity_id
_entity_poly.type
_entity_poly.pdbx_seq_one_letter_code
_entity_poly.pdbx_strand_id
1 'polypeptide(L)'
;MMDERQLDALIASSPENVSYLADIPRLPGVMDAVDVHVVVFRDLKRDPAIVMPAVSLDHYAQSTSEIKDVRIYNPFYYFKTEGLDYARLSEAERKLAKIYFGQPLTKGLAESLVQVLRERGIVKNKIGFDETNVPASRTVTLKQALPRTSIVRAKRIFEEIRMIKSEEEVERIRKAVEATEKGIQAVMDAAKPGVVNRELHLVYQTTVMRHGCVPHFAAIAAGTEGALVNHLPSDYVLSRGDTIRIDCNAIYRNYLSDVGRNAVLGRPSVKVEKYCQALVTGLDALEQTVRPDVKLSELFEKAVTTVRRSGIPHYERQNVGHSIGLQVVEPPVITPDNDIRLQENMVIAIEMPYYEIGFGSFNPEETILVTKEGSERLTRTENKLYVL
;
A
#
# COMPACT_ATOMS: atom_id res chain seq x y z
N MET A 1 -7.05 -21.48 1.35
CA MET A 1 -6.74 -20.93 0.00
C MET A 1 -5.96 -21.91 -0.87
N MET A 2 -4.68 -22.30 -0.55
CA MET A 2 -3.94 -23.26 -1.40
C MET A 2 -4.60 -24.64 -1.44
N ASP A 3 -5.11 -25.14 -0.32
CA ASP A 3 -5.82 -26.43 -0.25
C ASP A 3 -7.12 -26.42 -1.06
N GLU A 4 -7.95 -25.41 -0.90
CA GLU A 4 -9.21 -25.23 -1.65
C GLU A 4 -9.01 -25.17 -3.16
N ARG A 5 -7.90 -24.57 -3.59
CA ARG A 5 -7.54 -24.42 -5.01
C ARG A 5 -6.63 -25.54 -5.52
N GLN A 6 -6.27 -26.48 -4.65
CA GLN A 6 -5.37 -27.61 -4.94
C GLN A 6 -4.02 -27.16 -5.53
N LEU A 7 -3.45 -26.06 -4.98
CA LEU A 7 -2.14 -25.56 -5.37
C LEU A 7 -1.06 -26.19 -4.49
N ASP A 8 -0.01 -26.73 -5.08
CA ASP A 8 1.12 -27.34 -4.37
C ASP A 8 2.22 -26.32 -4.06
N ALA A 9 2.32 -25.27 -4.87
CA ALA A 9 3.19 -24.13 -4.65
C ALA A 9 2.51 -22.83 -5.12
N LEU A 10 2.94 -21.71 -4.53
CA LEU A 10 2.55 -20.36 -4.91
C LEU A 10 3.81 -19.52 -5.09
N ILE A 11 3.92 -18.82 -6.22
CA ILE A 11 5.08 -17.99 -6.56
C ILE A 11 4.64 -16.54 -6.62
N ALA A 12 5.17 -15.72 -5.71
CA ALA A 12 5.04 -14.27 -5.74
C ALA A 12 6.10 -13.66 -6.66
N SER A 13 5.71 -12.63 -7.41
CA SER A 13 6.60 -11.90 -8.34
C SER A 13 6.42 -10.39 -8.31
N SER A 14 5.23 -9.89 -7.95
CA SER A 14 5.05 -8.46 -7.75
C SER A 14 5.75 -8.00 -6.47
N PRO A 15 6.26 -6.78 -6.42
CA PRO A 15 6.91 -6.24 -5.22
C PRO A 15 6.03 -6.36 -3.97
N GLU A 16 4.72 -6.14 -4.10
CA GLU A 16 3.74 -6.27 -3.01
C GLU A 16 3.69 -7.69 -2.47
N ASN A 17 3.53 -8.68 -3.36
CA ASN A 17 3.39 -10.07 -2.96
C ASN A 17 4.72 -10.66 -2.45
N VAL A 18 5.85 -10.18 -3.00
CA VAL A 18 7.19 -10.49 -2.48
C VAL A 18 7.36 -9.94 -1.06
N SER A 19 6.99 -8.68 -0.82
CA SER A 19 7.03 -8.07 0.52
C SER A 19 6.07 -8.77 1.49
N TYR A 20 4.89 -9.18 1.03
CA TYR A 20 3.92 -9.91 1.83
C TYR A 20 4.47 -11.25 2.35
N LEU A 21 5.14 -12.01 1.48
CA LEU A 21 5.66 -13.34 1.83
C LEU A 21 7.04 -13.32 2.51
N ALA A 22 7.86 -12.32 2.25
CA ALA A 22 9.26 -12.30 2.66
C ALA A 22 9.68 -11.07 3.46
N ASP A 23 8.78 -10.11 3.71
CA ASP A 23 9.04 -8.85 4.42
C ASP A 23 10.25 -8.07 3.86
N ILE A 24 10.48 -8.18 2.53
CA ILE A 24 11.52 -7.40 1.85
C ILE A 24 11.04 -5.95 1.71
N PRO A 25 11.85 -4.96 2.14
CA PRO A 25 11.46 -3.55 2.10
C PRO A 25 11.15 -3.04 0.69
N ARG A 26 10.10 -2.23 0.59
CA ARG A 26 9.73 -1.42 -0.57
C ARG A 26 9.75 0.04 -0.14
N LEU A 27 10.65 0.81 -0.69
CA LEU A 27 10.82 2.20 -0.31
C LEU A 27 10.72 3.09 -1.56
N PRO A 28 9.77 4.04 -1.60
CA PRO A 28 9.71 5.03 -2.67
C PRO A 28 11.02 5.81 -2.78
N GLY A 29 11.48 6.04 -4.01
CA GLY A 29 12.74 6.74 -4.26
C GLY A 29 14.01 5.88 -4.07
N VAL A 30 13.88 4.65 -3.61
CA VAL A 30 14.93 3.62 -3.64
C VAL A 30 14.62 2.66 -4.78
N MET A 31 15.66 2.17 -5.46
CA MET A 31 15.45 1.19 -6.52
C MET A 31 14.77 -0.05 -5.94
N ASP A 32 13.56 -0.35 -6.42
CA ASP A 32 12.86 -1.56 -6.01
C ASP A 32 13.72 -2.81 -6.26
N ALA A 33 13.59 -3.80 -5.40
CA ALA A 33 14.19 -5.10 -5.59
C ALA A 33 13.62 -5.74 -6.87
N VAL A 34 14.35 -5.57 -7.98
CA VAL A 34 13.90 -5.98 -9.32
C VAL A 34 14.00 -7.50 -9.44
N ASP A 35 12.96 -8.09 -10.04
CA ASP A 35 12.95 -9.52 -10.37
C ASP A 35 13.15 -10.48 -9.19
N VAL A 36 12.73 -10.09 -8.00
CA VAL A 36 12.68 -10.98 -6.83
C VAL A 36 11.42 -11.83 -6.89
N HIS A 37 11.57 -13.12 -6.58
CA HIS A 37 10.47 -14.06 -6.51
C HIS A 37 10.52 -14.84 -5.19
N VAL A 38 9.36 -15.12 -4.63
CA VAL A 38 9.22 -15.94 -3.41
C VAL A 38 8.37 -17.15 -3.74
N VAL A 39 8.87 -18.33 -3.38
CA VAL A 39 8.17 -19.60 -3.58
C VAL A 39 7.77 -20.14 -2.22
N VAL A 40 6.47 -20.34 -2.01
CA VAL A 40 5.92 -21.00 -0.82
C VAL A 40 5.20 -22.28 -1.22
N PHE A 41 5.11 -23.23 -0.31
CA PHE A 41 4.57 -24.56 -0.58
C PHE A 41 3.37 -24.85 0.34
N ARG A 42 2.38 -25.58 -0.19
CA ARG A 42 1.24 -26.07 0.58
C ARG A 42 1.68 -27.00 1.72
N ASP A 43 2.63 -27.88 1.43
CA ASP A 43 3.27 -28.73 2.43
C ASP A 43 4.25 -27.90 3.26
N LEU A 44 3.88 -27.57 4.47
CA LEU A 44 4.66 -26.74 5.40
C LEU A 44 6.00 -27.39 5.84
N LYS A 45 6.25 -28.67 5.51
CA LYS A 45 7.55 -29.31 5.70
C LYS A 45 8.58 -28.90 4.64
N ARG A 46 8.13 -28.22 3.58
CA ARG A 46 9.01 -27.71 2.53
C ARG A 46 9.34 -26.26 2.81
N ASP A 47 10.62 -25.99 3.02
CA ASP A 47 11.09 -24.63 3.28
C ASP A 47 10.79 -23.71 2.09
N PRO A 48 10.24 -22.50 2.34
CA PRO A 48 10.08 -21.50 1.31
C PRO A 48 11.44 -21.03 0.78
N ALA A 49 11.45 -20.47 -0.42
CA ALA A 49 12.67 -19.97 -1.03
C ALA A 49 12.46 -18.57 -1.64
N ILE A 50 13.51 -17.76 -1.58
CA ILE A 50 13.63 -16.50 -2.30
C ILE A 50 14.57 -16.73 -3.48
N VAL A 51 14.16 -16.26 -4.66
CA VAL A 51 14.97 -16.25 -5.88
C VAL A 51 15.14 -14.81 -6.33
N MET A 52 16.37 -14.30 -6.38
CA MET A 52 16.64 -12.90 -6.66
C MET A 52 17.94 -12.69 -7.45
N PRO A 53 18.06 -11.61 -8.23
CA PRO A 53 19.34 -11.25 -8.81
C PRO A 53 20.30 -10.78 -7.72
N ALA A 54 21.60 -11.05 -7.90
CA ALA A 54 22.63 -10.71 -6.90
C ALA A 54 22.64 -9.21 -6.53
N VAL A 55 22.24 -8.32 -7.46
CA VAL A 55 22.12 -6.87 -7.20
C VAL A 55 21.07 -6.53 -6.15
N SER A 56 20.03 -7.34 -5.98
CA SER A 56 18.95 -7.10 -4.99
C SER A 56 19.22 -7.78 -3.64
N LEU A 57 20.37 -8.42 -3.46
CA LEU A 57 20.69 -9.15 -2.23
C LEU A 57 20.79 -8.26 -0.99
N ASP A 58 21.15 -7.00 -1.16
CA ASP A 58 21.20 -6.00 -0.10
C ASP A 58 19.80 -5.70 0.49
N HIS A 59 18.74 -5.72 -0.31
CA HIS A 59 17.37 -5.58 0.19
C HIS A 59 17.00 -6.74 1.13
N TYR A 60 17.34 -7.97 0.74
CA TYR A 60 17.15 -9.13 1.63
C TYR A 60 18.05 -9.03 2.88
N ALA A 61 19.29 -8.61 2.73
CA ALA A 61 20.22 -8.50 3.85
C ALA A 61 19.73 -7.49 4.92
N GLN A 62 19.03 -6.45 4.52
CA GLN A 62 18.44 -5.42 5.39
C GLN A 62 17.00 -5.74 5.82
N SER A 63 16.40 -6.84 5.31
CA SER A 63 15.04 -7.24 5.64
C SER A 63 14.96 -8.02 6.94
N THR A 64 13.75 -8.10 7.49
CA THR A 64 13.39 -8.97 8.62
C THR A 64 12.95 -10.36 8.17
N SER A 65 13.17 -10.71 6.90
CA SER A 65 12.77 -12.00 6.34
C SER A 65 13.35 -13.19 7.11
N GLU A 66 12.48 -14.13 7.47
CA GLU A 66 12.86 -15.39 8.11
C GLU A 66 13.17 -16.51 7.10
N ILE A 67 12.93 -16.28 5.80
CA ILE A 67 13.22 -17.26 4.74
C ILE A 67 14.73 -17.36 4.56
N LYS A 68 15.27 -18.55 4.78
CA LYS A 68 16.73 -18.79 4.77
C LYS A 68 17.27 -19.33 3.45
N ASP A 69 16.43 -19.99 2.64
CA ASP A 69 16.81 -20.47 1.32
C ASP A 69 16.70 -19.31 0.31
N VAL A 70 17.84 -18.66 0.06
CA VAL A 70 17.95 -17.54 -0.88
C VAL A 70 18.85 -17.97 -2.03
N ARG A 71 18.31 -18.00 -3.25
CA ARG A 71 19.01 -18.36 -4.48
C ARG A 71 19.28 -17.09 -5.28
N ILE A 72 20.54 -16.89 -5.63
CA ILE A 72 20.97 -15.70 -6.38
C ILE A 72 21.35 -16.06 -7.80
N TYR A 73 20.95 -15.20 -8.73
CA TYR A 73 21.26 -15.32 -10.15
C TYR A 73 21.77 -13.98 -10.71
N ASN A 74 22.34 -13.99 -11.90
CA ASN A 74 23.00 -12.87 -12.55
C ASN A 74 24.17 -12.29 -11.73
N PRO A 75 25.33 -12.09 -12.33
CA PRO A 75 26.48 -11.60 -11.59
C PRO A 75 26.29 -10.12 -11.18
N PHE A 76 26.62 -9.83 -9.94
CA PHE A 76 26.89 -8.52 -9.42
C PHE A 76 28.12 -8.66 -8.50
N TYR A 77 29.14 -7.82 -8.68
CA TYR A 77 30.46 -8.11 -8.11
C TYR A 77 30.64 -7.46 -6.74
N TYR A 78 30.49 -8.25 -5.68
CA TYR A 78 30.98 -7.91 -4.35
C TYR A 78 32.39 -8.47 -4.17
N PHE A 79 33.27 -7.71 -3.51
CA PHE A 79 34.64 -8.09 -3.21
C PHE A 79 34.82 -8.26 -1.72
N LYS A 80 35.75 -9.17 -1.31
CA LYS A 80 36.16 -9.32 0.07
C LYS A 80 37.47 -8.58 0.31
N THR A 81 37.56 -7.88 1.44
CA THR A 81 38.85 -7.40 1.94
C THR A 81 39.68 -8.62 2.36
N GLU A 82 40.98 -8.60 2.05
CA GLU A 82 41.91 -9.64 2.54
C GLU A 82 41.87 -9.66 4.07
N GLY A 83 41.80 -10.88 4.66
CA GLY A 83 41.70 -11.07 6.11
C GLY A 83 40.37 -10.56 6.73
N LEU A 84 39.27 -10.51 5.97
CA LEU A 84 37.98 -10.05 6.44
C LEU A 84 37.56 -10.71 7.75
N ASP A 85 37.42 -9.90 8.81
CA ASP A 85 36.88 -10.31 10.10
C ASP A 85 35.35 -10.16 10.12
N TYR A 86 34.63 -11.27 10.01
CA TYR A 86 33.17 -11.30 10.02
C TYR A 86 32.55 -10.76 11.32
N ALA A 87 33.29 -10.75 12.44
CA ALA A 87 32.78 -10.20 13.70
C ALA A 87 32.62 -8.68 13.69
N ARG A 88 33.36 -8.00 12.82
CA ARG A 88 33.29 -6.54 12.65
C ARG A 88 32.23 -6.07 11.67
N LEU A 89 31.64 -7.00 10.90
CA LEU A 89 30.58 -6.66 9.94
C LEU A 89 29.27 -6.33 10.66
N SER A 90 28.50 -5.41 10.09
CA SER A 90 27.09 -5.26 10.44
C SER A 90 26.33 -6.56 10.21
N GLU A 91 25.17 -6.72 10.82
CA GLU A 91 24.33 -7.90 10.61
C GLU A 91 23.96 -8.05 9.12
N ALA A 92 23.60 -6.95 8.45
CA ALA A 92 23.25 -6.94 7.04
C ALA A 92 24.42 -7.37 6.15
N GLU A 93 25.63 -6.81 6.35
CA GLU A 93 26.81 -7.21 5.57
C GLU A 93 27.19 -8.67 5.80
N ARG A 94 27.06 -9.16 7.03
CA ARG A 94 27.31 -10.55 7.39
C ARG A 94 26.35 -11.50 6.69
N LYS A 95 25.05 -11.14 6.69
CA LYS A 95 23.98 -11.87 5.99
C LYS A 95 24.23 -11.89 4.48
N LEU A 96 24.57 -10.74 3.89
CA LEU A 96 24.92 -10.61 2.48
C LEU A 96 26.12 -11.45 2.11
N ALA A 97 27.25 -11.32 2.84
CA ALA A 97 28.48 -12.02 2.56
C ALA A 97 28.33 -13.55 2.67
N LYS A 98 27.57 -14.03 3.66
CA LYS A 98 27.27 -15.45 3.85
C LYS A 98 26.56 -16.04 2.64
N ILE A 99 25.59 -15.33 2.07
CA ILE A 99 24.82 -15.82 0.93
C ILE A 99 25.63 -15.67 -0.35
N TYR A 100 26.20 -14.49 -0.60
CA TYR A 100 26.88 -14.21 -1.86
C TYR A 100 28.12 -15.07 -2.07
N PHE A 101 28.94 -15.26 -1.04
CA PHE A 101 30.17 -16.06 -1.11
C PHE A 101 29.97 -17.53 -0.74
N GLY A 102 28.79 -17.90 -0.25
CA GLY A 102 28.50 -19.26 0.23
C GLY A 102 27.88 -20.19 -0.79
N GLN A 103 27.48 -19.68 -1.96
CA GLN A 103 26.83 -20.49 -3.00
C GLN A 103 27.20 -20.01 -4.41
N PRO A 104 27.12 -20.90 -5.42
CA PRO A 104 27.29 -20.50 -6.80
C PRO A 104 26.09 -19.69 -7.31
N LEU A 105 26.35 -18.79 -8.26
CA LEU A 105 25.31 -18.09 -8.99
C LEU A 105 24.67 -19.02 -10.02
N THR A 106 23.36 -18.98 -10.14
CA THR A 106 22.65 -19.60 -11.26
C THR A 106 22.63 -18.67 -12.47
N LYS A 107 22.38 -19.23 -13.67
CA LYS A 107 22.44 -18.45 -14.92
C LYS A 107 21.28 -17.48 -15.09
N GLY A 108 20.18 -17.69 -14.36
CA GLY A 108 19.03 -16.80 -14.46
C GLY A 108 17.84 -17.24 -13.64
N LEU A 109 16.82 -16.37 -13.60
CA LEU A 109 15.60 -16.54 -12.84
C LEU A 109 14.90 -17.89 -13.09
N ALA A 110 14.65 -18.22 -14.35
CA ALA A 110 13.91 -19.43 -14.70
C ALA A 110 14.63 -20.70 -14.25
N GLU A 111 15.96 -20.76 -14.41
CA GLU A 111 16.77 -21.88 -13.94
C GLU A 111 16.67 -22.01 -12.41
N SER A 112 16.81 -20.90 -11.68
CA SER A 112 16.72 -20.88 -10.22
C SER A 112 15.35 -21.35 -9.72
N LEU A 113 14.26 -20.82 -10.30
CA LEU A 113 12.89 -21.23 -9.93
C LEU A 113 12.66 -22.72 -10.21
N VAL A 114 13.09 -23.21 -11.39
CA VAL A 114 12.98 -24.62 -11.76
C VAL A 114 13.78 -25.50 -10.79
N GLN A 115 14.97 -25.06 -10.42
CA GLN A 115 15.81 -25.79 -9.46
C GLN A 115 15.11 -25.90 -8.11
N VAL A 116 14.62 -24.78 -7.53
CA VAL A 116 13.87 -24.76 -6.28
C VAL A 116 12.66 -25.71 -6.34
N LEU A 117 11.85 -25.63 -7.41
CA LEU A 117 10.65 -26.45 -7.55
C LEU A 117 11.02 -27.96 -7.65
N ARG A 118 12.06 -28.32 -8.42
CA ARG A 118 12.51 -29.71 -8.54
C ARG A 118 13.07 -30.27 -7.24
N GLU A 119 13.89 -29.51 -6.52
CA GLU A 119 14.46 -29.91 -5.23
C GLU A 119 13.35 -30.16 -4.19
N ARG A 120 12.22 -29.47 -4.30
CA ARG A 120 11.02 -29.65 -3.46
C ARG A 120 10.02 -30.68 -4.04
N GLY A 121 10.37 -31.38 -5.12
CA GLY A 121 9.53 -32.41 -5.74
C GLY A 121 8.31 -31.87 -6.50
N ILE A 122 8.31 -30.59 -6.87
CA ILE A 122 7.24 -29.94 -7.63
C ILE A 122 7.53 -30.10 -9.14
N VAL A 123 7.15 -31.23 -9.72
CA VAL A 123 7.46 -31.56 -11.15
C VAL A 123 6.24 -31.98 -11.98
N LYS A 124 5.11 -32.33 -11.31
CA LYS A 124 3.85 -32.76 -11.93
C LYS A 124 2.64 -32.10 -11.26
N ASN A 125 2.87 -31.03 -10.57
CA ASN A 125 1.95 -30.43 -9.61
C ASN A 125 1.23 -29.23 -10.23
N LYS A 126 0.25 -28.67 -9.51
CA LYS A 126 -0.41 -27.42 -9.86
C LYS A 126 0.22 -26.29 -9.05
N ILE A 127 0.71 -25.26 -9.73
CA ILE A 127 1.33 -24.08 -9.09
C ILE A 127 0.59 -22.81 -9.48
N GLY A 128 0.42 -21.89 -8.51
CA GLY A 128 -0.03 -20.52 -8.75
C GLY A 128 1.18 -19.65 -9.05
N PHE A 129 1.13 -18.87 -10.10
CA PHE A 129 2.15 -17.89 -10.45
C PHE A 129 1.54 -16.50 -10.51
N ASP A 130 2.12 -15.57 -9.73
CA ASP A 130 1.75 -14.15 -9.76
C ASP A 130 2.20 -13.55 -11.08
N GLU A 131 1.22 -13.29 -11.94
CA GLU A 131 1.45 -12.73 -13.29
C GLU A 131 1.51 -11.21 -13.31
N THR A 132 1.43 -10.55 -12.13
CA THR A 132 1.43 -9.09 -12.05
C THR A 132 2.78 -8.54 -12.48
N ASN A 133 2.77 -7.66 -13.49
CA ASN A 133 3.97 -7.01 -14.04
C ASN A 133 5.06 -7.98 -14.58
N VAL A 134 4.70 -9.24 -14.84
CA VAL A 134 5.61 -10.25 -15.38
C VAL A 134 5.43 -10.39 -16.88
N PRO A 135 6.50 -10.29 -17.68
CA PRO A 135 6.41 -10.57 -19.11
C PRO A 135 5.87 -11.99 -19.38
N ALA A 136 4.94 -12.12 -20.34
CA ALA A 136 4.35 -13.42 -20.71
C ALA A 136 5.40 -14.49 -21.05
N SER A 137 6.55 -14.07 -21.58
CA SER A 137 7.69 -14.95 -21.89
C SER A 137 8.20 -15.73 -20.68
N ARG A 138 8.13 -15.19 -19.47
CA ARG A 138 8.56 -15.89 -18.24
C ARG A 138 7.68 -17.11 -17.94
N THR A 139 6.37 -16.95 -18.04
CA THR A 139 5.43 -18.07 -17.88
C THR A 139 5.67 -19.15 -18.93
N VAL A 140 5.97 -18.75 -20.17
CA VAL A 140 6.32 -19.68 -21.26
C VAL A 140 7.60 -20.46 -20.93
N THR A 141 8.66 -19.79 -20.46
CA THR A 141 9.92 -20.43 -20.09
C THR A 141 9.73 -21.44 -18.94
N LEU A 142 8.96 -21.07 -17.93
CA LEU A 142 8.63 -22.00 -16.82
C LEU A 142 7.83 -23.21 -17.30
N LYS A 143 6.85 -23.04 -18.20
CA LYS A 143 6.08 -24.13 -18.79
C LYS A 143 6.96 -25.08 -19.62
N GLN A 144 7.90 -24.53 -20.39
CA GLN A 144 8.85 -25.34 -21.17
C GLN A 144 9.78 -26.17 -20.29
N ALA A 145 10.25 -25.57 -19.17
CA ALA A 145 11.14 -26.24 -18.23
C ALA A 145 10.43 -27.27 -17.32
N LEU A 146 9.14 -27.08 -17.07
CA LEU A 146 8.28 -27.92 -16.25
C LEU A 146 7.02 -28.37 -17.02
N PRO A 147 7.16 -29.17 -18.11
CA PRO A 147 6.08 -29.46 -19.05
C PRO A 147 4.91 -30.25 -18.46
N ARG A 148 5.12 -30.93 -17.32
CA ARG A 148 4.09 -31.70 -16.61
C ARG A 148 3.44 -30.94 -15.47
N THR A 149 3.84 -29.69 -15.22
CA THR A 149 3.32 -28.83 -14.15
C THR A 149 2.23 -27.92 -14.74
N SER A 150 1.07 -27.88 -14.06
CA SER A 150 -0.01 -26.95 -14.38
C SER A 150 0.29 -25.59 -13.73
N ILE A 151 0.46 -24.54 -14.53
CA ILE A 151 0.70 -23.17 -14.04
C ILE A 151 -0.59 -22.37 -14.22
N VAL A 152 -1.14 -21.88 -13.12
CA VAL A 152 -2.35 -21.03 -13.08
C VAL A 152 -2.02 -19.63 -12.61
N ARG A 153 -2.83 -18.65 -13.02
CA ARG A 153 -2.71 -17.26 -12.57
C ARG A 153 -3.01 -17.13 -11.08
N ALA A 154 -2.25 -16.36 -10.36
CA ALA A 154 -2.35 -16.23 -8.91
C ALA A 154 -2.55 -14.81 -8.38
N LYS A 155 -2.56 -13.77 -9.23
CA LYS A 155 -2.81 -12.39 -8.84
C LYS A 155 -4.03 -12.28 -7.90
N ARG A 156 -5.18 -12.79 -8.35
CA ARG A 156 -6.43 -12.77 -7.56
C ARG A 156 -6.32 -13.54 -6.25
N ILE A 157 -5.52 -14.60 -6.21
CA ILE A 157 -5.30 -15.38 -4.98
C ILE A 157 -4.58 -14.53 -3.94
N PHE A 158 -3.55 -13.80 -4.35
CA PHE A 158 -2.85 -12.87 -3.47
C PHE A 158 -3.74 -11.71 -3.01
N GLU A 159 -4.54 -11.13 -3.90
CA GLU A 159 -5.50 -10.09 -3.55
C GLU A 159 -6.49 -10.58 -2.48
N GLU A 160 -7.03 -11.80 -2.63
CA GLU A 160 -7.94 -12.41 -1.65
C GLU A 160 -7.24 -12.72 -0.31
N ILE A 161 -5.97 -13.16 -0.31
CA ILE A 161 -5.21 -13.42 0.91
C ILE A 161 -4.95 -12.11 1.67
N ARG A 162 -4.53 -11.05 0.96
CA ARG A 162 -4.19 -9.75 1.53
C ARG A 162 -5.40 -8.94 1.99
N MET A 163 -6.60 -9.32 1.54
CA MET A 163 -7.83 -8.64 1.91
C MET A 163 -8.09 -8.67 3.42
N ILE A 164 -7.81 -9.80 4.08
CA ILE A 164 -7.96 -9.99 5.52
C ILE A 164 -6.61 -9.81 6.19
N LYS A 165 -6.48 -8.79 7.03
CA LYS A 165 -5.23 -8.41 7.70
C LYS A 165 -5.02 -9.21 8.99
N SER A 166 -3.79 -9.60 9.26
CA SER A 166 -3.39 -10.07 10.59
C SER A 166 -3.28 -8.89 11.57
N GLU A 167 -3.22 -9.17 12.87
CA GLU A 167 -3.01 -8.14 13.90
C GLU A 167 -1.72 -7.34 13.66
N GLU A 168 -0.64 -8.01 13.22
CA GLU A 168 0.63 -7.33 12.90
C GLU A 168 0.48 -6.38 11.70
N GLU A 169 -0.24 -6.78 10.65
CA GLU A 169 -0.49 -5.93 9.49
C GLU A 169 -1.33 -4.70 9.89
N VAL A 170 -2.35 -4.88 10.72
CA VAL A 170 -3.15 -3.78 11.27
C VAL A 170 -2.29 -2.81 12.08
N GLU A 171 -1.38 -3.33 12.93
CA GLU A 171 -0.49 -2.48 13.72
C GLU A 171 0.49 -1.69 12.83
N ARG A 172 1.00 -2.29 11.75
CA ARG A 172 1.83 -1.58 10.77
C ARG A 172 1.05 -0.44 10.08
N ILE A 173 -0.20 -0.68 9.69
CA ILE A 173 -1.07 0.36 9.12
C ILE A 173 -1.34 1.45 10.15
N ARG A 174 -1.62 1.10 11.42
CA ARG A 174 -1.83 2.06 12.51
C ARG A 174 -0.63 2.99 12.69
N LYS A 175 0.60 2.48 12.64
CA LYS A 175 1.83 3.28 12.70
C LYS A 175 1.97 4.23 11.50
N ALA A 176 1.63 3.77 10.31
CA ALA A 176 1.62 4.62 9.11
C ALA A 176 0.58 5.74 9.24
N VAL A 177 -0.63 5.42 9.71
CA VAL A 177 -1.72 6.40 9.98
C VAL A 177 -1.26 7.45 10.99
N GLU A 178 -0.67 7.03 12.13
CA GLU A 178 -0.19 7.95 13.15
C GLU A 178 0.84 8.95 12.61
N ALA A 179 1.80 8.48 11.79
CA ALA A 179 2.78 9.36 11.18
C ALA A 179 2.16 10.32 10.15
N THR A 180 1.18 9.85 9.38
CA THR A 180 0.44 10.67 8.43
C THR A 180 -0.35 11.77 9.12
N GLU A 181 -1.07 11.46 10.20
CA GLU A 181 -1.79 12.46 10.98
C GLU A 181 -0.87 13.53 11.57
N LYS A 182 0.33 13.14 12.06
CA LYS A 182 1.36 14.09 12.51
C LYS A 182 1.84 14.98 11.36
N GLY A 183 2.03 14.42 10.18
CA GLY A 183 2.36 15.18 8.98
C GLY A 183 1.27 16.16 8.58
N ILE A 184 0.02 15.74 8.58
CA ILE A 184 -1.15 16.58 8.28
C ILE A 184 -1.29 17.72 9.31
N GLN A 185 -1.12 17.44 10.61
CA GLN A 185 -1.16 18.47 11.64
C GLN A 185 -0.05 19.51 11.41
N ALA A 186 1.18 19.07 11.10
CA ALA A 186 2.29 19.99 10.82
C ALA A 186 2.01 20.86 9.58
N VAL A 187 1.36 20.32 8.54
CA VAL A 187 0.89 21.10 7.38
C VAL A 187 -0.10 22.16 7.81
N MET A 188 -1.10 21.82 8.62
CA MET A 188 -2.08 22.79 9.12
C MET A 188 -1.41 23.90 9.95
N ASP A 189 -0.46 23.56 10.82
CA ASP A 189 0.28 24.51 11.65
C ASP A 189 1.16 25.47 10.82
N ALA A 190 1.67 25.00 9.69
CA ALA A 190 2.50 25.78 8.76
C ALA A 190 1.70 26.62 7.76
N ALA A 191 0.44 26.25 7.50
CA ALA A 191 -0.38 26.90 6.49
C ALA A 191 -0.81 28.31 6.93
N LYS A 192 -0.30 29.32 6.21
CA LYS A 192 -0.58 30.75 6.46
C LYS A 192 -0.62 31.49 5.12
N PRO A 193 -1.35 32.62 5.04
CA PRO A 193 -1.24 33.50 3.88
C PRO A 193 0.21 33.87 3.60
N GLY A 194 0.64 33.78 2.34
CA GLY A 194 2.01 34.03 1.90
C GLY A 194 2.95 32.81 1.88
N VAL A 195 2.56 31.68 2.44
CA VAL A 195 3.31 30.42 2.35
C VAL A 195 3.17 29.85 0.93
N VAL A 196 4.25 29.32 0.38
CA VAL A 196 4.28 28.67 -0.92
C VAL A 196 3.86 27.20 -0.78
N ASN A 197 3.00 26.70 -1.65
CA ASN A 197 2.44 25.35 -1.56
C ASN A 197 3.49 24.25 -1.39
N ARG A 198 4.60 24.28 -2.16
CA ARG A 198 5.68 23.28 -2.04
C ARG A 198 6.32 23.21 -0.64
N GLU A 199 6.24 24.28 0.15
CA GLU A 199 6.75 24.27 1.52
C GLU A 199 5.88 23.41 2.43
N LEU A 200 4.56 23.34 2.18
CA LEU A 200 3.66 22.44 2.89
C LEU A 200 3.99 20.96 2.60
N HIS A 201 4.30 20.63 1.34
CA HIS A 201 4.77 19.30 0.98
C HIS A 201 6.07 18.94 1.70
N LEU A 202 7.02 19.87 1.78
CA LEU A 202 8.29 19.66 2.51
C LEU A 202 8.03 19.42 4.00
N VAL A 203 7.13 20.18 4.62
CA VAL A 203 6.73 20.03 6.02
C VAL A 203 6.13 18.64 6.25
N TYR A 204 5.20 18.20 5.40
CA TYR A 204 4.63 16.86 5.47
C TYR A 204 5.70 15.78 5.43
N GLN A 205 6.50 15.77 4.37
CA GLN A 205 7.51 14.74 4.13
C GLN A 205 8.53 14.65 5.26
N THR A 206 9.06 15.78 5.71
CA THR A 206 10.06 15.80 6.80
C THR A 206 9.45 15.36 8.14
N THR A 207 8.19 15.67 8.41
CA THR A 207 7.50 15.23 9.62
C THR A 207 7.28 13.73 9.62
N VAL A 208 6.78 13.15 8.52
CA VAL A 208 6.60 11.71 8.37
C VAL A 208 7.91 10.95 8.58
N MET A 209 9.01 11.42 7.98
CA MET A 209 10.32 10.80 8.15
C MET A 209 10.84 10.86 9.60
N ARG A 210 10.61 11.98 10.30
CA ARG A 210 10.97 12.10 11.73
C ARG A 210 10.20 11.13 12.63
N HIS A 211 9.04 10.65 12.17
CA HIS A 211 8.23 9.65 12.88
C HIS A 211 8.51 8.21 12.43
N GLY A 212 9.63 7.99 11.73
CA GLY A 212 10.10 6.64 11.35
C GLY A 212 9.34 5.99 10.20
N CYS A 213 8.58 6.79 9.44
CA CYS A 213 7.85 6.35 8.25
C CYS A 213 8.45 6.98 6.99
N VAL A 214 8.13 6.41 5.84
CA VAL A 214 8.55 6.97 4.54
C VAL A 214 7.34 7.65 3.91
N PRO A 215 7.42 8.94 3.50
CA PRO A 215 6.33 9.57 2.76
C PRO A 215 6.17 8.89 1.41
N HIS A 216 4.90 8.64 1.01
CA HIS A 216 4.59 7.99 -0.25
C HIS A 216 3.89 8.95 -1.21
N PHE A 217 2.69 9.37 -0.88
CA PHE A 217 1.90 10.30 -1.67
C PHE A 217 1.46 11.47 -0.78
N ALA A 218 1.40 12.66 -1.34
CA ALA A 218 0.84 13.83 -0.70
C ALA A 218 0.22 14.75 -1.75
N ALA A 219 -1.10 14.82 -1.79
CA ALA A 219 -1.85 15.81 -2.56
C ALA A 219 -2.32 16.93 -1.63
N ILE A 220 -1.49 17.93 -1.45
CA ILE A 220 -1.80 19.13 -0.66
C ILE A 220 -2.20 20.24 -1.64
N ALA A 221 -3.49 20.31 -1.98
CA ALA A 221 -4.02 21.23 -2.99
C ALA A 221 -4.72 22.42 -2.34
N ALA A 222 -4.41 23.63 -2.79
CA ALA A 222 -4.94 24.87 -2.20
C ALA A 222 -5.52 25.84 -3.24
N GLY A 223 -6.53 26.60 -2.84
CA GLY A 223 -7.10 27.71 -3.59
C GLY A 223 -7.50 27.33 -5.02
N THR A 224 -6.99 28.06 -6.01
CA THR A 224 -7.33 27.82 -7.44
C THR A 224 -6.74 26.54 -8.02
N GLU A 225 -5.75 25.92 -7.35
CA GLU A 225 -5.21 24.61 -7.71
C GLU A 225 -5.95 23.45 -7.00
N GLY A 226 -6.91 23.78 -6.14
CA GLY A 226 -7.62 22.82 -5.29
C GLY A 226 -8.29 21.69 -6.06
N ALA A 227 -8.81 21.93 -7.28
CA ALA A 227 -9.46 20.89 -8.08
C ALA A 227 -8.54 19.88 -8.73
N LEU A 228 -7.20 20.03 -8.62
CA LEU A 228 -6.22 19.07 -9.14
C LEU A 228 -6.16 17.84 -8.20
N VAL A 229 -6.67 16.71 -8.67
CA VAL A 229 -6.78 15.48 -7.85
C VAL A 229 -5.41 15.03 -7.36
N ASN A 230 -4.48 14.81 -8.28
CA ASN A 230 -3.09 14.41 -7.99
C ASN A 230 -2.19 15.65 -7.99
N HIS A 231 -2.44 16.57 -7.04
CA HIS A 231 -1.71 17.83 -6.97
C HIS A 231 -0.23 17.59 -6.68
N LEU A 232 0.62 18.24 -7.47
CA LEU A 232 2.08 18.23 -7.28
C LEU A 232 2.53 19.48 -6.51
N PRO A 233 3.67 19.45 -5.81
CA PRO A 233 4.24 20.65 -5.20
C PRO A 233 4.37 21.80 -6.21
N SER A 234 3.79 22.96 -5.87
CA SER A 234 3.72 24.12 -6.79
C SER A 234 4.23 25.40 -6.14
N ASP A 235 4.36 26.44 -6.98
CA ASP A 235 4.71 27.79 -6.55
C ASP A 235 3.49 28.64 -6.17
N TYR A 236 2.31 28.01 -6.02
CA TYR A 236 1.12 28.68 -5.57
C TYR A 236 1.32 29.29 -4.18
N VAL A 237 1.02 30.58 -4.05
CA VAL A 237 1.12 31.32 -2.79
C VAL A 237 -0.24 31.35 -2.12
N LEU A 238 -0.33 30.77 -0.93
CA LEU A 238 -1.56 30.66 -0.16
C LEU A 238 -2.13 32.04 0.20
N SER A 239 -3.44 32.18 0.08
CA SER A 239 -4.18 33.41 0.34
C SER A 239 -5.33 33.20 1.32
N ARG A 240 -5.79 34.27 1.98
CA ARG A 240 -6.99 34.19 2.82
C ARG A 240 -8.21 33.77 2.01
N GLY A 241 -8.99 32.84 2.53
CA GLY A 241 -10.16 32.25 1.88
C GLY A 241 -9.86 30.98 1.13
N ASP A 242 -8.60 30.63 0.90
CA ASP A 242 -8.24 29.38 0.25
C ASP A 242 -8.67 28.17 1.07
N THR A 243 -9.33 27.22 0.43
CA THR A 243 -9.49 25.87 0.94
C THR A 243 -8.20 25.09 0.72
N ILE A 244 -7.86 24.20 1.64
CA ILE A 244 -6.72 23.30 1.54
C ILE A 244 -7.23 21.88 1.72
N ARG A 245 -7.11 21.05 0.68
CA ARG A 245 -7.29 19.61 0.76
C ARG A 245 -5.94 18.98 1.05
N ILE A 246 -5.90 18.17 2.08
CA ILE A 246 -4.69 17.44 2.49
C ILE A 246 -5.03 15.96 2.45
N ASP A 247 -4.49 15.25 1.48
CA ASP A 247 -4.76 13.86 1.18
C ASP A 247 -3.42 13.15 1.03
N CYS A 248 -3.05 12.35 2.04
CA CYS A 248 -1.68 11.94 2.23
C CYS A 248 -1.56 10.50 2.73
N ASN A 249 -0.46 9.87 2.31
CA ASN A 249 -0.08 8.54 2.81
C ASN A 249 1.39 8.48 3.24
N ALA A 250 1.65 7.57 4.18
CA ALA A 250 2.99 7.18 4.62
C ALA A 250 3.13 5.66 4.58
N ILE A 251 4.38 5.20 4.55
CA ILE A 251 4.71 3.77 4.63
C ILE A 251 5.42 3.48 5.94
N TYR A 252 4.91 2.48 6.67
CA TYR A 252 5.62 1.85 7.78
C TYR A 252 5.77 0.35 7.52
N ARG A 253 7.02 -0.12 7.41
CA ARG A 253 7.33 -1.55 7.13
C ARG A 253 6.45 -2.13 6.02
N ASN A 254 6.49 -1.51 4.85
CA ASN A 254 5.76 -1.85 3.63
C ASN A 254 4.25 -1.53 3.62
N TYR A 255 3.61 -1.26 4.76
CA TYR A 255 2.18 -0.98 4.86
C TYR A 255 1.89 0.52 4.80
N LEU A 256 0.83 0.87 4.07
CA LEU A 256 0.42 2.24 3.82
C LEU A 256 -0.72 2.68 4.73
N SER A 257 -0.78 3.98 4.97
CA SER A 257 -1.96 4.70 5.46
C SER A 257 -2.66 5.38 4.31
N ASP A 258 -3.90 5.84 4.55
CA ASP A 258 -4.59 6.80 3.69
C ASP A 258 -5.48 7.71 4.55
N VAL A 259 -5.21 9.01 4.53
CA VAL A 259 -5.86 9.96 5.43
C VAL A 259 -6.09 11.29 4.72
N GLY A 260 -7.34 11.72 4.68
CA GLY A 260 -7.74 13.01 4.11
C GLY A 260 -8.29 13.97 5.15
N ARG A 261 -7.83 15.25 5.13
CA ARG A 261 -8.33 16.34 5.98
C ARG A 261 -8.49 17.61 5.16
N ASN A 262 -9.35 18.51 5.66
CA ASN A 262 -9.71 19.73 4.95
C ASN A 262 -9.55 20.94 5.85
N ALA A 263 -8.96 22.01 5.31
CA ALA A 263 -8.79 23.26 6.01
C ALA A 263 -9.20 24.47 5.14
N VAL A 264 -9.33 25.62 5.76
CA VAL A 264 -9.55 26.90 5.10
C VAL A 264 -8.75 27.99 5.81
N LEU A 265 -8.12 28.89 5.06
CA LEU A 265 -7.36 30.00 5.61
C LEU A 265 -8.28 31.18 5.93
N GLY A 266 -8.58 31.36 7.24
CA GLY A 266 -9.50 32.40 7.74
C GLY A 266 -10.97 32.00 7.57
N ARG A 267 -11.86 32.99 7.46
CA ARG A 267 -13.32 32.74 7.48
C ARG A 267 -13.78 31.99 6.21
N PRO A 268 -14.41 30.81 6.36
CA PRO A 268 -14.96 30.08 5.23
C PRO A 268 -16.17 30.82 4.61
N SER A 269 -16.39 30.60 3.32
CA SER A 269 -17.65 31.00 2.69
C SER A 269 -18.77 30.02 3.05
N VAL A 270 -20.03 30.48 2.91
CA VAL A 270 -21.22 29.64 3.16
C VAL A 270 -21.18 28.35 2.33
N LYS A 271 -20.70 28.42 1.09
CA LYS A 271 -20.57 27.24 0.21
C LYS A 271 -19.52 26.28 0.73
N VAL A 272 -18.37 26.77 1.19
CA VAL A 272 -17.28 25.97 1.77
C VAL A 272 -17.77 25.20 3.01
N GLU A 273 -18.41 25.89 3.95
CA GLU A 273 -18.98 25.26 5.15
C GLU A 273 -20.01 24.18 4.78
N LYS A 274 -21.00 24.56 3.96
CA LYS A 274 -22.08 23.67 3.54
C LYS A 274 -21.56 22.40 2.86
N TYR A 275 -20.61 22.54 1.93
CA TYR A 275 -20.12 21.42 1.14
C TYR A 275 -19.24 20.51 2.00
N CYS A 276 -18.32 21.08 2.76
CA CYS A 276 -17.50 20.27 3.68
C CYS A 276 -18.37 19.49 4.68
N GLN A 277 -19.38 20.16 5.29
CA GLN A 277 -20.30 19.51 6.22
C GLN A 277 -21.10 18.38 5.56
N ALA A 278 -21.57 18.58 4.32
CA ALA A 278 -22.32 17.56 3.59
C ALA A 278 -21.46 16.29 3.34
N LEU A 279 -20.18 16.49 2.97
CA LEU A 279 -19.23 15.41 2.72
C LEU A 279 -18.89 14.66 4.01
N VAL A 280 -18.62 15.39 5.11
CA VAL A 280 -18.39 14.79 6.43
C VAL A 280 -19.62 13.99 6.89
N THR A 281 -20.83 14.52 6.71
CA THR A 281 -22.06 13.80 7.04
C THR A 281 -22.20 12.49 6.23
N GLY A 282 -21.78 12.52 4.96
CA GLY A 282 -21.74 11.30 4.12
C GLY A 282 -20.72 10.28 4.62
N LEU A 283 -19.54 10.75 5.02
CA LEU A 283 -18.47 9.91 5.58
C LEU A 283 -18.91 9.25 6.89
N ASP A 284 -19.50 10.03 7.80
CA ASP A 284 -20.00 9.54 9.09
C ASP A 284 -21.10 8.48 8.88
N ALA A 285 -22.02 8.70 7.94
CA ALA A 285 -23.07 7.76 7.60
C ALA A 285 -22.51 6.45 7.00
N LEU A 286 -21.43 6.54 6.23
CA LEU A 286 -20.74 5.37 5.69
C LEU A 286 -20.06 4.61 6.82
N GLU A 287 -19.25 5.28 7.66
CA GLU A 287 -18.56 4.67 8.80
C GLU A 287 -19.52 3.92 9.73
N GLN A 288 -20.66 4.53 10.10
CA GLN A 288 -21.68 3.91 10.94
C GLN A 288 -22.32 2.67 10.31
N THR A 289 -22.17 2.49 9.00
CA THR A 289 -22.71 1.33 8.27
C THR A 289 -21.67 0.20 8.16
N VAL A 290 -20.38 0.51 8.37
CA VAL A 290 -19.29 -0.47 8.28
C VAL A 290 -19.40 -1.52 9.38
N ARG A 291 -19.67 -2.77 8.99
CA ARG A 291 -19.66 -3.96 9.84
C ARG A 291 -19.59 -5.22 8.97
N PRO A 292 -19.28 -6.40 9.52
CA PRO A 292 -19.31 -7.65 8.76
C PRO A 292 -20.65 -7.87 8.05
N ASP A 293 -20.62 -8.57 6.93
CA ASP A 293 -21.74 -8.96 6.07
C ASP A 293 -22.44 -7.84 5.30
N VAL A 294 -22.10 -6.57 5.51
CA VAL A 294 -22.59 -5.45 4.69
C VAL A 294 -21.92 -5.50 3.30
N LYS A 295 -22.69 -5.35 2.24
CA LYS A 295 -22.18 -5.27 0.88
C LYS A 295 -21.51 -3.91 0.62
N LEU A 296 -20.46 -3.90 -0.18
CA LEU A 296 -19.79 -2.64 -0.58
C LEU A 296 -20.71 -1.73 -1.39
N SER A 297 -21.58 -2.30 -2.23
CA SER A 297 -22.62 -1.54 -2.96
C SER A 297 -23.60 -0.82 -2.03
N GLU A 298 -23.95 -1.41 -0.89
CA GLU A 298 -24.81 -0.78 0.12
C GLU A 298 -24.10 0.40 0.81
N LEU A 299 -22.81 0.27 1.08
CA LEU A 299 -21.97 1.37 1.60
C LEU A 299 -21.93 2.54 0.62
N PHE A 300 -21.66 2.26 -0.66
CA PHE A 300 -21.63 3.25 -1.72
C PHE A 300 -22.95 4.04 -1.80
N GLU A 301 -24.07 3.32 -1.90
CA GLU A 301 -25.39 3.93 -2.01
C GLU A 301 -25.74 4.79 -0.78
N LYS A 302 -25.42 4.29 0.41
CA LYS A 302 -25.62 5.03 1.67
C LYS A 302 -24.84 6.34 1.69
N ALA A 303 -23.57 6.32 1.33
CA ALA A 303 -22.68 7.46 1.34
C ALA A 303 -23.15 8.54 0.34
N VAL A 304 -23.29 8.17 -0.94
CA VAL A 304 -23.65 9.11 -2.01
C VAL A 304 -25.03 9.73 -1.77
N THR A 305 -26.01 8.91 -1.38
CA THR A 305 -27.37 9.41 -1.09
C THR A 305 -27.36 10.37 0.10
N THR A 306 -26.56 10.10 1.13
CA THR A 306 -26.45 11.01 2.29
C THR A 306 -25.84 12.35 1.89
N VAL A 307 -24.74 12.37 1.14
CA VAL A 307 -24.13 13.63 0.66
C VAL A 307 -25.13 14.45 -0.18
N ARG A 308 -25.84 13.80 -1.11
CA ARG A 308 -26.86 14.47 -1.94
C ARG A 308 -27.95 15.14 -1.09
N ARG A 309 -28.46 14.46 -0.08
CA ARG A 309 -29.48 14.99 0.84
C ARG A 309 -28.96 16.06 1.77
N SER A 310 -27.66 16.02 2.12
CA SER A 310 -27.03 16.95 3.07
C SER A 310 -26.61 18.27 2.45
N GLY A 311 -26.67 18.44 1.13
CA GLY A 311 -26.42 19.75 0.54
C GLY A 311 -25.72 19.80 -0.79
N ILE A 312 -25.35 18.66 -1.39
CA ILE A 312 -24.73 18.56 -2.72
C ILE A 312 -25.58 17.62 -3.61
N PRO A 313 -26.75 18.07 -4.13
CA PRO A 313 -27.68 17.20 -4.86
C PRO A 313 -27.08 16.54 -6.12
N HIS A 314 -26.07 17.16 -6.71
CA HIS A 314 -25.37 16.69 -7.91
C HIS A 314 -24.12 15.84 -7.59
N TYR A 315 -23.92 15.43 -6.34
CA TYR A 315 -22.76 14.62 -5.97
C TYR A 315 -22.75 13.26 -6.68
N GLU A 316 -21.65 12.96 -7.36
CA GLU A 316 -21.44 11.72 -8.10
C GLU A 316 -20.02 11.20 -7.86
N ARG A 317 -19.89 9.87 -7.71
CA ARG A 317 -18.60 9.21 -7.53
C ARG A 317 -18.58 7.85 -8.25
N GLN A 318 -17.37 7.43 -8.66
CA GLN A 318 -17.11 6.07 -9.14
C GLN A 318 -16.93 5.09 -7.97
N ASN A 319 -16.30 5.57 -6.89
CA ASN A 319 -16.08 4.83 -5.64
C ASN A 319 -16.14 5.78 -4.45
N VAL A 320 -16.29 5.24 -3.26
CA VAL A 320 -16.27 5.97 -1.98
C VAL A 320 -15.30 5.33 -1.00
N GLY A 321 -14.26 4.68 -1.51
CA GLY A 321 -13.20 4.04 -0.73
C GLY A 321 -12.74 2.72 -1.32
N HIS A 322 -11.76 2.13 -0.67
CA HIS A 322 -11.08 0.91 -1.12
C HIS A 322 -10.39 0.21 0.05
N SER A 323 -10.00 -1.05 -0.13
CA SER A 323 -9.08 -1.69 0.80
C SER A 323 -7.68 -1.08 0.69
N ILE A 324 -6.93 -1.15 1.77
CA ILE A 324 -5.56 -0.63 1.87
C ILE A 324 -4.65 -1.66 2.53
N GLY A 325 -3.37 -1.61 2.25
CA GLY A 325 -2.37 -2.50 2.84
C GLY A 325 -0.98 -2.24 2.28
N LEU A 326 -0.52 -3.11 1.40
CA LEU A 326 0.76 -2.96 0.69
C LEU A 326 0.65 -2.06 -0.55
N GLN A 327 -0.55 -1.68 -0.95
CA GLN A 327 -0.84 -0.65 -1.95
C GLN A 327 -1.83 0.34 -1.35
N VAL A 328 -1.82 1.58 -1.85
CA VAL A 328 -2.82 2.58 -1.47
C VAL A 328 -4.21 2.05 -1.82
N VAL A 329 -4.40 1.65 -3.06
CA VAL A 329 -5.65 1.07 -3.53
C VAL A 329 -5.48 -0.43 -3.74
N GLU A 330 -6.10 -1.22 -2.88
CA GLU A 330 -6.23 -2.67 -3.00
C GLU A 330 -7.70 -3.08 -3.23
N PRO A 331 -7.96 -4.19 -3.91
CA PRO A 331 -9.29 -4.77 -3.88
C PRO A 331 -9.68 -5.23 -2.45
N PRO A 332 -10.96 -5.12 -2.07
CA PRO A 332 -12.05 -4.60 -2.88
C PRO A 332 -12.17 -3.07 -2.86
N VAL A 333 -12.73 -2.52 -3.92
CA VAL A 333 -13.08 -1.09 -4.04
C VAL A 333 -14.57 -0.92 -3.81
N ILE A 334 -14.97 0.13 -3.09
CA ILE A 334 -16.36 0.41 -2.73
C ILE A 334 -17.05 1.12 -3.91
N THR A 335 -17.65 0.33 -4.80
CA THR A 335 -18.36 0.81 -6.01
C THR A 335 -19.83 0.39 -5.99
N PRO A 336 -20.70 1.02 -6.82
CA PRO A 336 -22.14 0.73 -6.79
C PRO A 336 -22.52 -0.69 -7.22
N ASP A 337 -21.63 -1.37 -7.94
CA ASP A 337 -21.80 -2.72 -8.49
C ASP A 337 -20.97 -3.80 -7.78
N ASN A 338 -20.29 -3.46 -6.69
CA ASN A 338 -19.47 -4.41 -5.94
C ASN A 338 -20.26 -5.04 -4.78
N ASP A 339 -20.67 -6.28 -4.96
CA ASP A 339 -21.44 -7.06 -3.97
C ASP A 339 -20.58 -7.88 -3.01
N ILE A 340 -19.26 -7.68 -2.98
CA ILE A 340 -18.39 -8.27 -1.94
C ILE A 340 -18.88 -7.79 -0.58
N ARG A 341 -18.95 -8.73 0.38
CA ARG A 341 -19.32 -8.40 1.75
C ARG A 341 -18.10 -8.12 2.59
N LEU A 342 -18.21 -7.13 3.46
CA LEU A 342 -17.20 -6.85 4.46
C LEU A 342 -16.99 -8.07 5.37
N GLN A 343 -15.76 -8.30 5.76
CA GLN A 343 -15.36 -9.34 6.69
C GLN A 343 -14.52 -8.74 7.81
N GLU A 344 -14.56 -9.37 8.98
CA GLU A 344 -13.67 -9.03 10.09
C GLU A 344 -12.21 -8.99 9.63
N ASN A 345 -11.45 -8.05 10.13
CA ASN A 345 -10.04 -7.78 9.79
C ASN A 345 -9.78 -7.25 8.37
N MET A 346 -10.79 -6.84 7.63
CA MET A 346 -10.56 -5.95 6.49
C MET A 346 -10.16 -4.56 6.99
N VAL A 347 -9.19 -3.94 6.33
CA VAL A 347 -8.87 -2.52 6.53
C VAL A 347 -9.21 -1.78 5.24
N ILE A 348 -10.04 -0.75 5.37
CA ILE A 348 -10.55 0.05 4.26
C ILE A 348 -10.29 1.53 4.52
N ALA A 349 -9.90 2.26 3.48
CA ALA A 349 -10.00 3.71 3.43
C ALA A 349 -11.40 4.06 2.90
N ILE A 350 -12.11 4.92 3.61
CA ILE A 350 -13.42 5.45 3.21
C ILE A 350 -13.31 6.94 2.99
N GLU A 351 -13.83 7.44 1.88
CA GLU A 351 -13.59 8.81 1.43
C GLU A 351 -14.82 9.44 0.76
N MET A 352 -14.95 10.77 0.93
CA MET A 352 -15.98 11.57 0.27
C MET A 352 -15.36 12.74 -0.50
N PRO A 353 -14.55 12.49 -1.55
CA PRO A 353 -13.91 13.58 -2.27
C PRO A 353 -14.87 14.36 -3.15
N TYR A 354 -14.63 15.68 -3.23
CA TYR A 354 -15.33 16.61 -4.11
C TYR A 354 -14.33 17.54 -4.79
N TYR A 355 -14.42 17.64 -6.09
CA TYR A 355 -13.55 18.48 -6.92
C TYR A 355 -14.39 19.38 -7.80
N GLU A 356 -14.22 20.72 -7.71
CA GLU A 356 -14.94 21.68 -8.54
C GLU A 356 -13.97 22.71 -9.12
N ILE A 357 -13.84 22.71 -10.44
CA ILE A 357 -12.97 23.66 -11.16
C ILE A 357 -13.45 25.08 -10.90
N GLY A 358 -12.53 25.95 -10.46
CA GLY A 358 -12.82 27.34 -10.10
C GLY A 358 -13.35 27.55 -8.68
N PHE A 359 -13.54 26.45 -7.89
CA PHE A 359 -13.96 26.54 -6.50
C PHE A 359 -12.94 25.92 -5.54
N GLY A 360 -12.44 24.72 -5.82
CA GLY A 360 -11.52 24.00 -4.96
C GLY A 360 -11.91 22.54 -4.77
N SER A 361 -11.43 21.93 -3.69
CA SER A 361 -11.75 20.53 -3.37
C SER A 361 -11.78 20.25 -1.89
N PHE A 362 -12.39 19.11 -1.55
CA PHE A 362 -12.38 18.49 -0.22
C PHE A 362 -12.15 16.99 -0.38
N ASN A 363 -11.51 16.37 0.61
CA ASN A 363 -11.45 14.92 0.77
C ASN A 363 -11.47 14.58 2.28
N PRO A 364 -12.65 14.53 2.92
CA PRO A 364 -12.73 13.89 4.23
C PRO A 364 -12.57 12.37 4.04
N GLU A 365 -11.60 11.78 4.75
CA GLU A 365 -11.21 10.39 4.58
C GLU A 365 -10.73 9.79 5.90
N GLU A 366 -11.06 8.53 6.11
CA GLU A 366 -10.69 7.73 7.28
C GLU A 366 -10.18 6.34 6.91
N THR A 367 -9.14 5.87 7.59
CA THR A 367 -8.75 4.46 7.57
C THR A 367 -9.47 3.71 8.68
N ILE A 368 -10.19 2.66 8.34
CA ILE A 368 -11.09 1.91 9.23
C ILE A 368 -10.75 0.42 9.21
N LEU A 369 -10.68 -0.18 10.40
CA LEU A 369 -10.66 -1.63 10.60
C LEU A 369 -12.08 -2.15 10.78
N VAL A 370 -12.48 -3.15 10.01
CA VAL A 370 -13.72 -3.91 10.24
C VAL A 370 -13.50 -4.85 11.41
N THR A 371 -14.25 -4.66 12.49
CA THR A 371 -14.20 -5.51 13.69
C THR A 371 -15.31 -6.55 13.67
N LYS A 372 -15.32 -7.45 14.63
CA LYS A 372 -16.33 -8.51 14.74
C LYS A 372 -17.78 -7.99 14.76
N GLU A 373 -18.03 -6.84 15.37
CA GLU A 373 -19.39 -6.31 15.60
C GLU A 373 -19.63 -4.96 14.91
N GLY A 374 -18.63 -4.35 14.29
CA GLY A 374 -18.72 -3.03 13.69
C GLY A 374 -17.44 -2.58 13.04
N SER A 375 -16.96 -1.41 13.44
CA SER A 375 -15.71 -0.83 12.92
C SER A 375 -14.91 -0.13 14.00
N GLU A 376 -13.61 -0.01 13.77
CA GLU A 376 -12.68 0.79 14.56
C GLU A 376 -11.98 1.79 13.64
N ARG A 377 -12.05 3.08 13.97
CA ARG A 377 -11.30 4.11 13.28
C ARG A 377 -9.83 4.02 13.70
N LEU A 378 -8.92 3.87 12.72
CA LEU A 378 -7.47 3.87 12.99
C LEU A 378 -6.90 5.29 13.11
N THR A 379 -7.55 6.27 12.50
CA THR A 379 -7.27 7.70 12.66
C THR A 379 -7.78 8.22 14.00
N ARG A 380 -7.14 9.24 14.55
CA ARG A 380 -7.49 9.87 15.84
C ARG A 380 -7.98 11.30 15.71
N THR A 381 -7.56 12.00 14.65
CA THR A 381 -7.98 13.37 14.39
C THR A 381 -9.39 13.40 13.83
N GLU A 382 -10.17 14.37 14.23
CA GLU A 382 -11.56 14.54 13.80
C GLU A 382 -11.63 14.97 12.32
N ASN A 383 -12.58 14.43 11.58
CA ASN A 383 -12.89 14.87 10.22
C ASN A 383 -13.87 16.05 10.27
N LYS A 384 -13.37 17.24 9.99
CA LYS A 384 -14.12 18.49 9.94
C LYS A 384 -13.41 19.51 9.04
N LEU A 385 -14.03 20.68 8.85
CA LEU A 385 -13.33 21.81 8.27
C LEU A 385 -12.49 22.50 9.35
N TYR A 386 -11.18 22.47 9.21
CA TYR A 386 -10.27 23.22 10.08
C TYR A 386 -10.15 24.65 9.60
N VAL A 387 -10.37 25.61 10.49
CA VAL A 387 -10.20 27.05 10.22
C VAL A 387 -8.84 27.48 10.75
N LEU A 388 -7.94 27.91 9.87
CA LEU A 388 -6.56 28.28 10.14
C LEU A 388 -6.36 29.81 10.09
#